data_cb6984412a818a7da6cf45df312533c9
#
_entry.id   cb6984412a818a7da6cf45df312533c9
#
_cell.length_a   1.000
_cell.length_b   1.000
_cell.length_c   1.000
_cell.angle_alpha   90.00
_cell.angle_beta   90.00
_cell.angle_gamma   90.00
#
_symmetry.space_group_name_H-M   'P 1'
#
loop_
_entity.id
_entity.type
_entity.pdbx_description
1 polymer ?
#
loop_
_entity_poly.entity_id
_entity_poly.type
_entity_poly.pdbx_seq_one_letter_code
_entity_poly.pdbx_strand_id
1 'polypeptide(L)'
;MADADILIGIDAGTSVIKAVAFDLAGRQLAVASTPNRYVTRASDGAAFQSLDQTWADCARTLAELGEKVPQLAARTAAIAVTAQGDGTWLVGAGNRPVTDGWIWLDARAAPTVQRLRENGADAERFQQTGTGLNVCQQGSQLAHMLATTPEIVAASEVALHPKDWLFLNLTGVRATDPSEACFTFGDFRSRSYSDSVIAALGLTAQRHLLPPIVDGTQTTFPLTAAGI
;
A
#
# COMPACT_ATOMS: atom_id res chain seq x y z
N MET A 1 7.22 17.13 -30.22
CA MET A 1 6.88 16.69 -28.85
C MET A 1 8.18 16.77 -28.05
N ALA A 2 8.19 17.35 -26.87
CA ALA A 2 9.38 17.30 -26.02
C ALA A 2 9.70 15.82 -25.77
N ASP A 3 10.99 15.44 -25.88
CA ASP A 3 11.39 14.09 -25.51
C ASP A 3 11.14 13.92 -24.00
N ALA A 4 10.47 12.82 -23.62
CA ALA A 4 10.21 12.50 -22.22
C ALA A 4 11.55 12.14 -21.56
N ASP A 5 12.04 13.03 -20.69
CA ASP A 5 13.39 12.99 -20.11
C ASP A 5 13.42 13.04 -18.57
N ILE A 6 12.24 12.96 -17.94
CA ILE A 6 12.09 13.05 -16.49
C ILE A 6 11.48 11.76 -15.92
N LEU A 7 12.06 11.30 -14.82
CA LEU A 7 11.49 10.26 -13.96
C LEU A 7 11.01 10.89 -12.67
N ILE A 8 9.83 10.50 -12.19
CA ILE A 8 9.28 10.96 -10.91
C ILE A 8 9.23 9.79 -9.93
N GLY A 9 9.82 9.97 -8.75
CA GLY A 9 9.65 9.07 -7.60
C GLY A 9 8.71 9.70 -6.58
N ILE A 10 7.70 8.96 -6.15
CA ILE A 10 6.81 9.34 -5.03
C ILE A 10 7.11 8.43 -3.85
N ASP A 11 7.34 9.03 -2.67
CA ASP A 11 7.47 8.33 -1.38
C ASP A 11 6.43 8.87 -0.40
N ALA A 12 5.40 8.06 -0.15
CA ALA A 12 4.38 8.39 0.85
C ALA A 12 4.72 7.76 2.20
N GLY A 13 5.67 8.38 2.91
CA GLY A 13 6.02 7.99 4.27
C GLY A 13 4.90 8.27 5.27
N THR A 14 5.04 7.78 6.50
CA THR A 14 4.04 7.95 7.57
C THR A 14 3.71 9.42 7.85
N SER A 15 4.72 10.29 7.85
CA SER A 15 4.58 11.70 8.27
C SER A 15 4.73 12.70 7.12
N VAL A 16 5.30 12.30 5.99
CA VAL A 16 5.60 13.18 4.86
C VAL A 16 5.44 12.42 3.55
N ILE A 17 4.76 13.02 2.59
CA ILE A 17 4.77 12.59 1.19
C ILE A 17 5.80 13.45 0.46
N LYS A 18 6.67 12.81 -0.33
CA LYS A 18 7.65 13.47 -1.19
C LYS A 18 7.45 13.05 -2.63
N ALA A 19 7.62 14.00 -3.54
CA ALA A 19 7.74 13.73 -4.96
C ALA A 19 9.05 14.36 -5.47
N VAL A 20 9.84 13.58 -6.18
CA VAL A 20 11.16 13.99 -6.66
C VAL A 20 11.24 13.77 -8.15
N ALA A 21 11.62 14.82 -8.90
CA ALA A 21 11.93 14.73 -10.31
C ALA A 21 13.43 14.49 -10.51
N PHE A 22 13.76 13.50 -11.34
CA PHE A 22 15.12 13.15 -11.72
C PHE A 22 15.26 13.25 -13.24
N ASP A 23 16.45 13.63 -13.72
CA ASP A 23 16.80 13.38 -15.12
C ASP A 23 17.15 11.90 -15.37
N LEU A 24 17.31 11.50 -16.61
CA LEU A 24 17.66 10.12 -16.98
C LEU A 24 19.06 9.69 -16.54
N ALA A 25 19.90 10.63 -16.08
CA ALA A 25 21.20 10.34 -15.45
C ALA A 25 21.09 10.14 -13.94
N GLY A 26 19.87 10.21 -13.37
CA GLY A 26 19.61 10.06 -11.94
C GLY A 26 19.89 11.29 -11.09
N ARG A 27 20.13 12.46 -11.69
CA ARG A 27 20.34 13.71 -10.96
C ARG A 27 18.98 14.28 -10.55
N GLN A 28 18.85 14.65 -9.28
CA GLN A 28 17.67 15.32 -8.76
C GLN A 28 17.52 16.72 -9.38
N LEU A 29 16.39 16.98 -10.00
CA LEU A 29 16.05 18.27 -10.59
C LEU A 29 15.27 19.15 -9.60
N ALA A 30 14.27 18.55 -8.92
CA ALA A 30 13.46 19.25 -7.95
C ALA A 30 12.84 18.24 -6.95
N VAL A 31 12.40 18.76 -5.81
CA VAL A 31 11.63 18.02 -4.80
C VAL A 31 10.49 18.89 -4.28
N ALA A 32 9.34 18.26 -4.08
CA ALA A 32 8.20 18.79 -3.34
C ALA A 32 7.85 17.85 -2.19
N SER A 33 7.25 18.39 -1.11
CA SER A 33 6.85 17.57 0.03
C SER A 33 5.66 18.17 0.76
N THR A 34 4.74 17.31 1.18
CA THR A 34 3.55 17.66 1.94
C THR A 34 3.50 16.82 3.22
N PRO A 35 3.11 17.38 4.38
CA PRO A 35 2.85 16.57 5.56
C PRO A 35 1.79 15.50 5.29
N ASN A 36 2.06 14.26 5.70
CA ASN A 36 1.12 13.15 5.68
C ASN A 36 0.63 12.92 7.10
N ARG A 37 -0.64 13.19 7.36
CA ARG A 37 -1.20 13.17 8.71
C ARG A 37 -1.74 11.81 9.06
N TYR A 38 -1.51 11.38 10.30
CA TYR A 38 -2.11 10.18 10.87
C TYR A 38 -2.69 10.47 12.25
N VAL A 39 -3.58 9.62 12.70
CA VAL A 39 -4.21 9.69 14.01
C VAL A 39 -3.77 8.48 14.83
N THR A 40 -3.43 8.73 16.10
CA THR A 40 -3.21 7.68 17.09
C THR A 40 -4.22 7.80 18.22
N ARG A 41 -4.67 6.65 18.73
CA ARG A 41 -5.59 6.59 19.86
C ARG A 41 -5.04 5.61 20.90
N ALA A 42 -4.49 6.17 22.00
CA ALA A 42 -3.81 5.39 23.02
C ALA A 42 -4.73 4.42 23.78
N SER A 43 -6.05 4.69 23.83
CA SER A 43 -7.00 3.87 24.59
C SER A 43 -7.14 2.43 24.07
N ASP A 44 -6.88 2.21 22.78
CA ASP A 44 -7.01 0.90 22.14
C ASP A 44 -5.81 0.56 21.22
N GLY A 45 -4.81 1.44 21.15
CA GLY A 45 -3.64 1.24 20.31
C GLY A 45 -3.87 1.47 18.82
N ALA A 46 -4.97 2.13 18.44
CA ALA A 46 -5.26 2.44 17.05
C ALA A 46 -4.28 3.45 16.47
N ALA A 47 -3.90 3.23 15.21
CA ALA A 47 -3.16 4.19 14.39
C ALA A 47 -3.62 4.08 12.94
N PHE A 48 -4.12 5.18 12.36
CA PHE A 48 -4.76 5.15 11.06
C PHE A 48 -4.59 6.46 10.28
N GLN A 49 -4.80 6.38 8.97
CA GLN A 49 -4.80 7.51 8.04
C GLN A 49 -6.04 7.48 7.15
N SER A 50 -6.53 8.66 6.77
CA SER A 50 -7.56 8.79 5.74
C SER A 50 -6.95 8.50 4.35
N LEU A 51 -7.54 7.56 3.61
CA LEU A 51 -7.12 7.22 2.26
C LEU A 51 -7.30 8.42 1.33
N ASP A 52 -8.46 9.08 1.39
CA ASP A 52 -8.78 10.23 0.54
C ASP A 52 -7.83 11.41 0.81
N GLN A 53 -7.52 11.68 2.09
CA GLN A 53 -6.59 12.75 2.43
C GLN A 53 -5.17 12.43 1.97
N THR A 54 -4.73 11.18 2.11
CA THR A 54 -3.41 10.76 1.62
C THR A 54 -3.29 10.92 0.10
N TRP A 55 -4.34 10.58 -0.65
CA TRP A 55 -4.37 10.84 -2.08
C TRP A 55 -4.35 12.34 -2.42
N ALA A 56 -5.18 13.14 -1.75
CA ALA A 56 -5.23 14.59 -1.95
C ALA A 56 -3.87 15.26 -1.66
N ASP A 57 -3.18 14.81 -0.59
CA ASP A 57 -1.85 15.30 -0.23
C ASP A 57 -0.79 14.87 -1.26
N CYS A 58 -0.88 13.67 -1.81
CA CYS A 58 -0.02 13.20 -2.90
C CYS A 58 -0.22 14.02 -4.17
N ALA A 59 -1.46 14.23 -4.58
CA ALA A 59 -1.80 15.05 -5.76
C ALA A 59 -1.29 16.49 -5.60
N ARG A 60 -1.45 17.08 -4.43
CA ARG A 60 -0.90 18.42 -4.13
C ARG A 60 0.62 18.43 -4.23
N THR A 61 1.30 17.41 -3.70
CA THR A 61 2.77 17.29 -3.78
C THR A 61 3.24 17.23 -5.24
N LEU A 62 2.52 16.50 -6.10
CA LEU A 62 2.82 16.45 -7.53
C LEU A 62 2.58 17.79 -8.22
N ALA A 63 1.49 18.49 -7.88
CA ALA A 63 1.21 19.83 -8.42
C ALA A 63 2.32 20.83 -8.03
N GLU A 64 2.76 20.84 -6.76
CA GLU A 64 3.87 21.66 -6.30
C GLU A 64 5.20 21.33 -7.00
N LEU A 65 5.43 20.04 -7.33
CA LEU A 65 6.58 19.63 -8.14
C LEU A 65 6.48 20.21 -9.57
N GLY A 66 5.28 20.23 -10.13
CA GLY A 66 4.99 20.82 -11.46
C GLY A 66 5.29 22.32 -11.54
N GLU A 67 5.07 23.05 -10.44
CA GLU A 67 5.44 24.49 -10.36
C GLU A 67 6.95 24.71 -10.40
N LYS A 68 7.74 23.73 -9.92
CA LYS A 68 9.21 23.82 -9.83
C LYS A 68 9.93 23.36 -11.11
N VAL A 69 9.26 22.54 -11.92
CA VAL A 69 9.86 21.94 -13.14
C VAL A 69 9.03 22.31 -14.36
N PRO A 70 9.55 23.15 -15.25
CA PRO A 70 8.82 23.55 -16.45
C PRO A 70 8.41 22.36 -17.31
N GLN A 71 7.15 22.35 -17.74
CA GLN A 71 6.58 21.30 -18.59
C GLN A 71 6.69 19.89 -18.00
N LEU A 72 6.63 19.73 -16.67
CA LEU A 72 6.83 18.46 -15.99
C LEU A 72 5.99 17.34 -16.61
N ALA A 73 4.68 17.54 -16.75
CA ALA A 73 3.78 16.52 -17.31
C ALA A 73 4.18 16.06 -18.72
N ALA A 74 4.54 17.00 -19.61
CA ALA A 74 4.93 16.69 -20.99
C ALA A 74 6.30 16.00 -21.09
N ARG A 75 7.16 16.19 -20.08
CA ARG A 75 8.52 15.66 -20.00
C ARG A 75 8.63 14.39 -19.17
N THR A 76 7.58 14.02 -18.44
CA THR A 76 7.61 12.82 -17.58
C THR A 76 7.57 11.55 -18.44
N ALA A 77 8.63 10.75 -18.35
CA ALA A 77 8.72 9.44 -18.98
C ALA A 77 8.05 8.35 -18.15
N ALA A 78 8.20 8.40 -16.82
CA ALA A 78 7.60 7.45 -15.91
C ALA A 78 7.47 8.01 -14.49
N ILE A 79 6.50 7.45 -13.75
CA ILE A 79 6.30 7.67 -12.31
C ILE A 79 6.42 6.33 -11.59
N ALA A 80 7.19 6.29 -10.51
CA ALA A 80 7.22 5.16 -9.58
C ALA A 80 6.72 5.63 -8.20
N VAL A 81 5.97 4.75 -7.53
CA VAL A 81 5.43 5.04 -6.21
C VAL A 81 5.92 4.04 -5.18
N THR A 82 6.34 4.54 -4.03
CA THR A 82 6.55 3.78 -2.79
C THR A 82 5.84 4.45 -1.63
N ALA A 83 5.68 3.75 -0.53
CA ALA A 83 5.08 4.29 0.68
C ALA A 83 5.61 3.57 1.93
N GLN A 84 5.15 4.00 3.12
CA GLN A 84 5.28 3.18 4.31
C GLN A 84 4.77 1.76 4.04
N GLY A 85 5.49 0.76 4.51
CA GLY A 85 5.08 -0.65 4.39
C GLY A 85 4.02 -1.04 5.42
N ASP A 86 3.52 -2.26 5.31
CA ASP A 86 2.49 -2.83 6.17
C ASP A 86 1.15 -2.04 6.16
N GLY A 87 0.27 -2.39 7.10
CA GLY A 87 -1.04 -1.76 7.22
C GLY A 87 -2.11 -2.40 6.33
N THR A 88 -3.35 -1.97 6.54
CA THR A 88 -4.52 -2.51 5.83
C THR A 88 -5.43 -1.38 5.38
N TRP A 89 -5.54 -1.20 4.08
CA TRP A 89 -6.30 -0.14 3.43
C TRP A 89 -7.44 -0.77 2.60
N LEU A 90 -8.64 -0.79 3.17
CA LEU A 90 -9.80 -1.48 2.59
C LEU A 90 -10.57 -0.57 1.63
N VAL A 91 -10.76 -1.07 0.42
CA VAL A 91 -11.42 -0.35 -0.67
C VAL A 91 -12.59 -1.19 -1.18
N GLY A 92 -13.74 -0.56 -1.33
CA GLY A 92 -15.00 -1.17 -1.77
C GLY A 92 -15.43 -0.72 -3.16
N ALA A 93 -16.72 -0.74 -3.38
CA ALA A 93 -17.35 -0.42 -4.65
C ALA A 93 -16.95 0.98 -5.17
N GLY A 94 -16.69 1.06 -6.46
CA GLY A 94 -16.30 2.31 -7.11
C GLY A 94 -14.94 2.86 -6.66
N ASN A 95 -14.07 2.01 -6.15
CA ASN A 95 -12.75 2.37 -5.61
C ASN A 95 -12.84 3.37 -4.44
N ARG A 96 -13.87 3.26 -3.61
CA ARG A 96 -14.05 4.13 -2.44
C ARG A 96 -13.48 3.47 -1.19
N PRO A 97 -12.83 4.24 -0.30
CA PRO A 97 -12.46 3.74 1.02
C PRO A 97 -13.67 3.20 1.78
N VAL A 98 -13.53 2.05 2.42
CA VAL A 98 -14.55 1.48 3.33
C VAL A 98 -14.37 2.02 4.74
N THR A 99 -13.13 2.25 5.12
CA THR A 99 -12.74 2.81 6.43
C THR A 99 -11.41 3.53 6.29
N ASP A 100 -10.98 4.23 7.34
CA ASP A 100 -9.60 4.72 7.42
C ASP A 100 -8.60 3.56 7.36
N GLY A 101 -7.48 3.79 6.70
CA GLY A 101 -6.41 2.80 6.54
C GLY A 101 -5.64 2.61 7.84
N TRP A 102 -5.59 1.38 8.34
CA TRP A 102 -4.71 1.03 9.46
C TRP A 102 -3.27 1.08 8.96
N ILE A 103 -2.40 1.69 9.75
CA ILE A 103 -0.97 1.82 9.41
C ILE A 103 -0.12 0.87 10.25
N TRP A 104 1.18 0.81 9.97
CA TRP A 104 2.12 -0.07 10.67
C TRP A 104 2.25 0.21 12.18
N LEU A 105 1.85 1.39 12.65
CA LEU A 105 1.81 1.74 14.08
C LEU A 105 0.57 1.18 14.81
N ASP A 106 -0.42 0.63 14.08
CA ASP A 106 -1.65 0.12 14.68
C ASP A 106 -1.41 -1.18 15.42
N ALA A 107 -1.71 -1.19 16.72
CA ALA A 107 -1.48 -2.32 17.60
C ALA A 107 -2.74 -3.15 17.90
N ARG A 108 -3.90 -2.82 17.33
CA ARG A 108 -5.18 -3.49 17.64
C ARG A 108 -5.18 -4.98 17.36
N ALA A 109 -4.41 -5.43 16.38
CA ALA A 109 -4.31 -6.84 16.02
C ALA A 109 -3.49 -7.70 17.01
N ALA A 110 -2.92 -7.13 18.09
CA ALA A 110 -2.08 -7.86 19.05
C ALA A 110 -2.73 -9.14 19.62
N PRO A 111 -4.01 -9.16 20.06
CA PRO A 111 -4.65 -10.38 20.55
C PRO A 111 -4.78 -11.47 19.47
N THR A 112 -4.99 -11.06 18.21
CA THR A 112 -5.08 -11.99 17.08
C THR A 112 -3.73 -12.58 16.75
N VAL A 113 -2.65 -11.79 16.76
CA VAL A 113 -1.29 -12.28 16.58
C VAL A 113 -0.90 -13.28 17.66
N GLN A 114 -1.23 -13.00 18.92
CA GLN A 114 -0.97 -13.93 20.02
C GLN A 114 -1.66 -15.27 19.78
N ARG A 115 -2.95 -15.26 19.46
CA ARG A 115 -3.73 -16.48 19.15
C ARG A 115 -3.16 -17.27 17.97
N LEU A 116 -2.75 -16.58 16.91
CA LEU A 116 -2.17 -17.22 15.73
C LEU A 116 -0.80 -17.85 16.02
N ARG A 117 0.00 -17.26 16.90
CA ARG A 117 1.28 -17.84 17.36
C ARG A 117 1.06 -19.07 18.23
N GLU A 118 0.11 -19.03 19.14
CA GLU A 118 -0.24 -20.17 20.02
C GLU A 118 -0.73 -21.38 19.23
N ASN A 119 -1.38 -21.17 18.08
CA ASN A 119 -1.83 -22.24 17.17
C ASN A 119 -0.71 -22.84 16.31
N GLY A 120 0.54 -22.37 16.44
CA GLY A 120 1.68 -22.88 15.68
C GLY A 120 1.75 -22.44 14.20
N ALA A 121 0.79 -21.66 13.75
CA ALA A 121 0.68 -21.19 12.34
C ALA A 121 1.88 -20.34 11.89
N ASP A 122 2.56 -19.65 12.82
CA ASP A 122 3.65 -18.74 12.48
C ASP A 122 4.92 -19.46 11.99
N ALA A 123 5.23 -20.63 12.51
CA ALA A 123 6.43 -21.38 12.13
C ALA A 123 6.36 -21.85 10.68
N GLU A 124 5.23 -22.39 10.23
CA GLU A 124 5.03 -22.83 8.85
C GLU A 124 5.00 -21.63 7.89
N ARG A 125 4.27 -20.58 8.28
CA ARG A 125 4.19 -19.34 7.53
C ARG A 125 5.58 -18.70 7.32
N PHE A 126 6.41 -18.66 8.37
CA PHE A 126 7.77 -18.10 8.33
C PHE A 126 8.64 -18.77 7.27
N GLN A 127 8.53 -20.09 7.07
CA GLN A 127 9.30 -20.81 6.06
C GLN A 127 9.00 -20.34 4.62
N GLN A 128 7.83 -19.80 4.40
CA GLN A 128 7.41 -19.31 3.08
C GLN A 128 7.60 -17.80 2.95
N THR A 129 7.19 -17.01 3.94
CA THR A 129 7.24 -15.56 3.89
C THR A 129 8.62 -14.98 4.21
N GLY A 130 9.44 -15.71 4.97
CA GLY A 130 10.71 -15.20 5.52
C GLY A 130 10.52 -14.18 6.65
N THR A 131 9.30 -13.92 7.11
CA THR A 131 8.97 -12.93 8.16
C THR A 131 8.13 -13.55 9.26
N GLY A 132 8.41 -13.20 10.53
CA GLY A 132 7.56 -13.56 11.66
C GLY A 132 6.26 -12.78 11.67
N LEU A 133 5.23 -13.31 12.34
CA LEU A 133 3.96 -12.63 12.48
C LEU A 133 4.13 -11.33 13.30
N ASN A 134 3.61 -10.22 12.78
CA ASN A 134 3.63 -8.93 13.45
C ASN A 134 2.23 -8.30 13.43
N VAL A 135 1.98 -7.44 14.42
CA VAL A 135 0.67 -6.78 14.60
C VAL A 135 0.32 -5.83 13.46
N CYS A 136 1.33 -5.25 12.80
CA CYS A 136 1.15 -4.29 11.73
C CYS A 136 0.95 -4.92 10.34
N GLN A 137 1.24 -6.21 10.19
CA GLN A 137 1.10 -6.88 8.90
C GLN A 137 -0.36 -6.96 8.47
N GLN A 138 -0.61 -6.75 7.18
CA GLN A 138 -1.96 -6.76 6.61
C GLN A 138 -2.72 -8.06 6.95
N GLY A 139 -2.06 -9.22 6.90
CA GLY A 139 -2.71 -10.49 7.27
C GLY A 139 -3.17 -10.54 8.72
N SER A 140 -2.37 -10.01 9.65
CA SER A 140 -2.74 -9.93 11.07
C SER A 140 -3.90 -8.96 11.30
N GLN A 141 -3.84 -7.79 10.68
CA GLN A 141 -4.87 -6.77 10.80
C GLN A 141 -6.18 -7.22 10.14
N LEU A 142 -6.12 -7.81 8.94
CA LEU A 142 -7.31 -8.31 8.25
C LEU A 142 -7.97 -9.47 9.01
N ALA A 143 -7.18 -10.39 9.58
CA ALA A 143 -7.71 -11.45 10.44
C ALA A 143 -8.35 -10.90 11.72
N HIS A 144 -7.80 -9.82 12.26
CA HIS A 144 -8.39 -9.13 13.40
C HIS A 144 -9.69 -8.41 13.03
N MET A 145 -9.71 -7.67 11.91
CA MET A 145 -10.91 -7.01 11.39
C MET A 145 -12.03 -8.01 11.11
N LEU A 146 -11.70 -9.16 10.51
CA LEU A 146 -12.68 -10.21 10.25
C LEU A 146 -13.33 -10.72 11.54
N ALA A 147 -12.58 -10.79 12.64
CA ALA A 147 -13.10 -11.25 13.94
C ALA A 147 -13.88 -10.18 14.72
N THR A 148 -13.59 -8.90 14.51
CA THR A 148 -14.11 -7.80 15.34
C THR A 148 -15.08 -6.87 14.61
N THR A 149 -14.92 -6.72 13.31
CA THR A 149 -15.71 -5.83 12.42
C THR A 149 -15.95 -6.50 11.06
N PRO A 150 -16.58 -7.70 11.02
CA PRO A 150 -16.75 -8.49 9.80
C PRO A 150 -17.54 -7.73 8.72
N GLU A 151 -18.41 -6.80 9.09
CA GLU A 151 -19.17 -5.95 8.17
C GLU A 151 -18.29 -5.03 7.32
N ILE A 152 -17.16 -4.54 7.88
CA ILE A 152 -16.17 -3.74 7.16
C ILE A 152 -15.47 -4.62 6.11
N VAL A 153 -15.07 -5.83 6.50
CA VAL A 153 -14.44 -6.79 5.59
C VAL A 153 -15.40 -7.20 4.48
N ALA A 154 -16.67 -7.42 4.80
CA ALA A 154 -17.70 -7.82 3.83
C ALA A 154 -18.05 -6.68 2.84
N ALA A 155 -17.92 -5.41 3.23
CA ALA A 155 -18.12 -4.27 2.35
C ALA A 155 -16.92 -3.97 1.44
N SER A 156 -15.80 -4.68 1.62
CA SER A 156 -14.56 -4.47 0.89
C SER A 156 -14.49 -5.37 -0.36
N GLU A 157 -13.90 -4.84 -1.42
CA GLU A 157 -13.63 -5.56 -2.67
C GLU A 157 -12.13 -5.84 -2.85
N VAL A 158 -11.27 -5.05 -2.18
CA VAL A 158 -9.82 -5.25 -2.20
C VAL A 158 -9.17 -4.70 -0.93
N ALA A 159 -8.12 -5.38 -0.46
CA ALA A 159 -7.24 -4.95 0.62
C ALA A 159 -5.90 -4.51 0.00
N LEU A 160 -5.58 -3.24 0.15
CA LEU A 160 -4.41 -2.58 -0.39
C LEU A 160 -3.42 -2.20 0.70
N HIS A 161 -2.20 -1.83 0.30
CA HIS A 161 -1.25 -1.07 1.10
C HIS A 161 -1.26 0.41 0.68
N PRO A 162 -0.64 1.31 1.43
CA PRO A 162 -0.63 2.74 1.08
C PRO A 162 -0.15 3.04 -0.34
N LYS A 163 0.94 2.40 -0.81
CA LYS A 163 1.44 2.58 -2.17
C LYS A 163 0.48 2.07 -3.24
N ASP A 164 -0.24 0.96 -2.94
CA ASP A 164 -1.21 0.37 -3.87
C ASP A 164 -2.44 1.29 -4.03
N TRP A 165 -2.84 1.96 -2.95
CA TRP A 165 -3.88 3.00 -3.00
C TRP A 165 -3.48 4.18 -3.89
N LEU A 166 -2.23 4.66 -3.77
CA LEU A 166 -1.74 5.71 -4.65
C LEU A 166 -1.63 5.23 -6.10
N PHE A 167 -1.15 3.99 -6.30
CA PHE A 167 -1.09 3.38 -7.62
C PHE A 167 -2.48 3.24 -8.25
N LEU A 168 -3.48 2.81 -7.49
CA LEU A 168 -4.88 2.73 -7.93
C LEU A 168 -5.39 4.10 -8.40
N ASN A 169 -5.14 5.16 -7.65
CA ASN A 169 -5.58 6.51 -8.02
C ASN A 169 -4.83 7.05 -9.25
N LEU A 170 -3.54 6.72 -9.41
CA LEU A 170 -2.76 7.11 -10.56
C LEU A 170 -3.17 6.38 -11.85
N THR A 171 -3.55 5.11 -11.76
CA THR A 171 -3.69 4.23 -12.93
C THR A 171 -5.10 3.65 -13.12
N GLY A 172 -5.94 3.68 -12.10
CA GLY A 172 -7.23 2.98 -12.06
C GLY A 172 -7.12 1.46 -11.86
N VAL A 173 -5.92 0.92 -11.63
CA VAL A 173 -5.66 -0.52 -11.54
C VAL A 173 -5.48 -0.95 -10.08
N ARG A 174 -6.22 -1.96 -9.66
CA ARG A 174 -6.06 -2.63 -8.36
C ARG A 174 -4.94 -3.66 -8.47
N ALA A 175 -3.77 -3.35 -7.94
CA ALA A 175 -2.62 -4.24 -7.93
C ALA A 175 -1.73 -3.97 -6.72
N THR A 176 -0.87 -4.93 -6.41
CA THR A 176 0.24 -4.80 -5.45
C THR A 176 1.51 -5.34 -6.08
N ASP A 177 2.64 -5.13 -5.44
CA ASP A 177 3.92 -5.70 -5.88
C ASP A 177 4.31 -6.97 -5.10
N PRO A 178 5.32 -7.72 -5.58
CA PRO A 178 5.76 -8.94 -4.90
C PRO A 178 6.31 -8.73 -3.49
N SER A 179 6.83 -7.52 -3.16
CA SER A 179 7.39 -7.26 -1.82
C SER A 179 6.31 -7.32 -0.76
N GLU A 180 5.26 -6.52 -0.91
CA GLU A 180 4.16 -6.46 0.05
C GLU A 180 3.31 -7.74 0.01
N ALA A 181 3.03 -8.28 -1.17
CA ALA A 181 2.26 -9.51 -1.30
C ALA A 181 2.92 -10.69 -0.59
N CYS A 182 4.23 -10.87 -0.78
CA CYS A 182 4.97 -12.01 -0.22
C CYS A 182 5.31 -11.81 1.25
N PHE A 183 5.46 -10.58 1.71
CA PHE A 183 5.80 -10.26 3.10
C PHE A 183 4.80 -10.86 4.10
N THR A 184 3.51 -10.87 3.77
CA THR A 184 2.45 -11.40 4.63
C THR A 184 1.83 -12.69 4.10
N PHE A 185 1.52 -12.77 2.80
CA PHE A 185 0.63 -13.79 2.23
C PHE A 185 1.29 -14.74 1.26
N GLY A 186 2.56 -14.51 0.89
CA GLY A 186 3.18 -15.20 -0.21
C GLY A 186 4.36 -16.08 0.17
N ASP A 187 4.89 -16.69 -0.87
CA ASP A 187 6.20 -17.32 -0.84
C ASP A 187 7.20 -16.37 -1.54
N PHE A 188 8.21 -15.93 -0.80
CA PHE A 188 9.19 -14.99 -1.30
C PHE A 188 10.06 -15.59 -2.43
N ARG A 189 10.14 -16.92 -2.57
CA ARG A 189 10.91 -17.59 -3.62
C ARG A 189 10.16 -17.60 -4.94
N SER A 190 8.85 -17.94 -4.90
CA SER A 190 7.98 -17.94 -6.09
C SER A 190 7.43 -16.54 -6.41
N ARG A 191 7.55 -15.59 -5.48
CA ARG A 191 6.99 -14.24 -5.57
C ARG A 191 5.49 -14.24 -5.86
N SER A 192 4.76 -15.16 -5.26
CA SER A 192 3.34 -15.37 -5.44
C SER A 192 2.62 -15.62 -4.11
N TYR A 193 1.31 -15.46 -4.10
CA TYR A 193 0.51 -15.81 -2.93
C TYR A 193 0.59 -17.31 -2.62
N SER A 194 0.57 -17.65 -1.33
CA SER A 194 0.52 -19.02 -0.83
C SER A 194 -0.81 -19.29 -0.14
N ASP A 195 -1.58 -20.24 -0.68
CA ASP A 195 -2.86 -20.60 -0.09
C ASP A 195 -2.71 -21.20 1.31
N SER A 196 -1.61 -21.91 1.60
CA SER A 196 -1.33 -22.42 2.95
C SER A 196 -1.05 -21.31 3.95
N VAL A 197 -0.33 -20.26 3.54
CA VAL A 197 -0.10 -19.07 4.37
C VAL A 197 -1.40 -18.32 4.64
N ILE A 198 -2.23 -18.14 3.62
CA ILE A 198 -3.56 -17.49 3.75
C ILE A 198 -4.46 -18.30 4.68
N ALA A 199 -4.46 -19.63 4.54
CA ALA A 199 -5.22 -20.53 5.42
C ALA A 199 -4.73 -20.51 6.86
N ALA A 200 -3.42 -20.44 7.10
CA ALA A 200 -2.83 -20.32 8.43
C ALA A 200 -3.25 -19.03 9.16
N LEU A 201 -3.54 -17.96 8.41
CA LEU A 201 -4.08 -16.70 8.92
C LEU A 201 -5.62 -16.76 9.14
N GLY A 202 -6.30 -17.84 8.72
CA GLY A 202 -7.75 -17.96 8.77
C GLY A 202 -8.48 -17.14 7.71
N LEU A 203 -7.81 -16.78 6.60
CA LEU A 203 -8.29 -15.84 5.59
C LEU A 203 -8.63 -16.50 4.25
N THR A 204 -8.84 -17.82 4.21
CA THR A 204 -9.13 -18.54 2.96
C THR A 204 -10.34 -17.96 2.22
N ALA A 205 -11.43 -17.63 2.92
CA ALA A 205 -12.62 -17.04 2.32
C ALA A 205 -12.39 -15.58 1.84
N GLN A 206 -11.40 -14.89 2.38
CA GLN A 206 -11.01 -13.52 2.03
C GLN A 206 -9.93 -13.45 0.95
N ARG A 207 -9.52 -14.59 0.38
CA ARG A 207 -8.52 -14.65 -0.71
C ARG A 207 -8.82 -13.68 -1.87
N HIS A 208 -10.11 -13.46 -2.15
CA HIS A 208 -10.59 -12.56 -3.19
C HIS A 208 -10.28 -11.08 -2.93
N LEU A 209 -9.99 -10.68 -1.69
CA LEU A 209 -9.59 -9.31 -1.35
C LEU A 209 -8.13 -9.00 -1.71
N LEU A 210 -7.31 -10.03 -1.95
CA LEU A 210 -5.90 -9.83 -2.29
C LEU A 210 -5.77 -9.46 -3.78
N PRO A 211 -5.18 -8.28 -4.09
CA PRO A 211 -5.08 -7.81 -5.47
C PRO A 211 -4.09 -8.65 -6.28
N PRO A 212 -4.14 -8.60 -7.62
CA PRO A 212 -3.11 -9.20 -8.47
C PRO A 212 -1.72 -8.66 -8.13
N ILE A 213 -0.72 -9.55 -8.16
CA ILE A 213 0.68 -9.17 -8.00
C ILE A 213 1.24 -8.73 -9.35
N VAL A 214 1.82 -7.54 -9.40
CA VAL A 214 2.45 -6.98 -10.60
C VAL A 214 3.90 -6.62 -10.30
N ASP A 215 4.81 -7.09 -11.13
CA ASP A 215 6.21 -6.67 -11.06
C ASP A 215 6.41 -5.39 -11.86
N GLY A 216 6.55 -4.26 -11.16
CA GLY A 216 6.76 -2.94 -11.76
C GLY A 216 8.06 -2.82 -12.58
N THR A 217 8.98 -3.78 -12.48
CA THR A 217 10.17 -3.83 -13.35
C THR A 217 9.87 -4.43 -14.72
N GLN A 218 8.73 -5.09 -14.88
CA GLN A 218 8.33 -5.79 -16.10
C GLN A 218 7.09 -5.18 -16.76
N THR A 219 6.29 -4.45 -16.01
CA THR A 219 4.99 -3.95 -16.47
C THR A 219 4.78 -2.50 -16.08
N THR A 220 4.31 -1.70 -17.05
CA THR A 220 3.92 -0.31 -16.83
C THR A 220 2.44 -0.11 -17.15
N PHE A 221 1.83 0.89 -16.54
CA PHE A 221 0.42 1.23 -16.73
C PHE A 221 0.30 2.71 -17.12
N PRO A 222 -0.63 3.07 -18.02
CA PRO A 222 -0.90 4.46 -18.31
C PRO A 222 -1.50 5.16 -17.10
N LEU A 223 -1.20 6.44 -16.95
CA LEU A 223 -1.88 7.28 -15.95
C LEU A 223 -3.33 7.55 -16.38
N THR A 224 -4.23 7.64 -15.42
CA THR A 224 -5.60 8.14 -15.64
C THR A 224 -5.60 9.67 -15.70
N ALA A 225 -6.71 10.26 -16.15
CA ALA A 225 -6.90 11.71 -16.11
C ALA A 225 -6.83 12.31 -14.69
N ALA A 226 -7.08 11.49 -13.65
CA ALA A 226 -6.93 11.90 -12.25
C ALA A 226 -5.45 11.83 -11.77
N GLY A 227 -4.60 11.13 -12.51
CA GLY A 227 -3.17 10.99 -12.24
C GLY A 227 -2.29 11.95 -13.06
N ILE A 228 -2.90 12.78 -13.88
CA ILE A 228 -2.27 13.84 -14.67
C ILE A 228 -2.63 15.19 -14.05
#